data_95a481a1f6b6d0ee33e3daa75fb34395
#
_entry.id   95a481a1f6b6d0ee33e3daa75fb34395
#
_cell.length_a   1.000
_cell.length_b   1.000
_cell.length_c   1.000
_cell.angle_alpha   90.00
_cell.angle_beta   90.00
_cell.angle_gamma   90.00
#
_symmetry.space_group_name_H-M   'P 1'
#
loop_
_entity.id
_entity.type
_entity.pdbx_description
1 polymer ?
#
loop_
_entity_poly.entity_id
_entity_poly.type
_entity_poly.pdbx_seq_one_letter_code
_entity_poly.pdbx_strand_id
1 'polypeptide(L)'
;MLNAYRQHVAERATEGVVPKPLDAPQTAALIELFKNPPSNETDFILDLLANRIPAGVDEAAYVKAGFLAAIAKGENTSPILTAERATELLGTMLGGYNIAPLIDLLDNENKTICALAAKGLSHTLLIFDAFHDVQAKAKAGNLFAQQVMQAWANADWFTAKNTTPEKLTVTVFKVTGETNTDDLSPAPDAWSRPDIPLHAKAMLKIPRDGITNAEAQIAELKLKGFPIAYVGDVVGTGSSRKSATNSVLWFMGNDIPHIPNKR
;
A
#
# COMPACT_ATOMS: atom_id res chain seq x y z
N MET A 1 -17.43 10.81 12.43
CA MET A 1 -16.59 9.95 11.59
C MET A 1 -15.74 9.00 12.43
N LEU A 2 -14.86 9.45 13.35
CA LEU A 2 -13.93 8.60 14.11
C LEU A 2 -14.61 7.46 14.88
N ASN A 3 -15.68 7.75 15.63
CA ASN A 3 -16.41 6.71 16.39
C ASN A 3 -17.04 5.66 15.48
N ALA A 4 -17.59 6.08 14.33
CA ALA A 4 -18.16 5.13 13.37
C ALA A 4 -17.07 4.21 12.79
N TYR A 5 -15.89 4.73 12.53
CA TYR A 5 -14.76 3.90 12.07
C TYR A 5 -14.26 2.95 13.18
N ARG A 6 -14.19 3.40 14.43
CA ARG A 6 -13.86 2.50 15.57
C ARG A 6 -14.87 1.38 15.74
N GLN A 7 -16.16 1.69 15.58
CA GLN A 7 -17.20 0.65 15.59
C GLN A 7 -16.99 -0.35 14.46
N HIS A 8 -16.71 0.13 13.23
CA HIS A 8 -16.38 -0.74 12.10
C HIS A 8 -15.16 -1.62 12.39
N VAL A 9 -14.10 -1.08 13.01
CA VAL A 9 -12.93 -1.86 13.45
C VAL A 9 -13.34 -2.99 14.39
N ALA A 10 -14.19 -2.69 15.38
CA ALA A 10 -14.67 -3.69 16.34
C ALA A 10 -15.54 -4.77 15.67
N GLU A 11 -16.45 -4.38 14.77
CA GLU A 11 -17.28 -5.32 14.01
C GLU A 11 -16.42 -6.28 13.17
N ARG A 12 -15.45 -5.75 12.43
CA ARG A 12 -14.53 -6.57 11.63
C ARG A 12 -13.66 -7.50 12.47
N ALA A 13 -13.26 -7.06 13.66
CA ALA A 13 -12.51 -7.90 14.59
C ALA A 13 -13.30 -9.12 15.05
N THR A 14 -14.64 -9.05 15.16
CA THR A 14 -15.47 -10.23 15.48
C THR A 14 -15.45 -11.28 14.38
N GLU A 15 -15.22 -10.87 13.14
CA GLU A 15 -15.06 -11.75 11.98
C GLU A 15 -13.60 -12.24 11.84
N GLY A 16 -12.68 -11.78 12.69
CA GLY A 16 -11.25 -12.09 12.62
C GLY A 16 -10.58 -11.52 11.37
N VAL A 17 -11.03 -10.36 10.89
CA VAL A 17 -10.47 -9.66 9.72
C VAL A 17 -10.20 -8.20 10.03
N VAL A 18 -9.26 -7.60 9.29
CA VAL A 18 -8.92 -6.18 9.45
C VAL A 18 -10.05 -5.27 8.96
N PRO A 19 -10.13 -4.03 9.46
CA PRO A 19 -11.11 -3.07 8.99
C PRO A 19 -10.91 -2.74 7.51
N LYS A 20 -12.00 -2.44 6.81
CA LYS A 20 -11.93 -1.90 5.45
C LYS A 20 -11.24 -0.53 5.47
N PRO A 21 -10.55 -0.15 4.38
CA PRO A 21 -10.05 1.21 4.25
C PRO A 21 -11.21 2.23 4.20
N LEU A 22 -10.87 3.50 4.43
CA LEU A 22 -11.83 4.60 4.30
C LEU A 22 -12.26 4.78 2.84
N ASP A 23 -13.54 5.00 2.63
CA ASP A 23 -14.08 5.41 1.33
C ASP A 23 -13.90 6.93 1.10
N ALA A 24 -14.30 7.43 -0.07
CA ALA A 24 -14.14 8.83 -0.43
C ALA A 24 -14.92 9.79 0.49
N PRO A 25 -16.20 9.55 0.85
CA PRO A 25 -16.92 10.35 1.86
C PRO A 25 -16.25 10.35 3.23
N GLN A 26 -15.80 9.21 3.71
CA GLN A 26 -15.09 9.09 4.99
C GLN A 26 -13.74 9.82 4.95
N THR A 27 -13.03 9.74 3.83
CA THR A 27 -11.76 10.46 3.61
C THR A 27 -11.99 11.97 3.61
N ALA A 28 -13.02 12.46 2.94
CA ALA A 28 -13.39 13.87 2.98
C ALA A 28 -13.75 14.34 4.42
N ALA A 29 -14.51 13.53 5.14
CA ALA A 29 -14.84 13.82 6.54
C ALA A 29 -13.61 13.78 7.47
N LEU A 30 -12.63 12.90 7.18
CA LEU A 30 -11.35 12.88 7.89
C LEU A 30 -10.55 14.17 7.64
N ILE A 31 -10.50 14.64 6.39
CA ILE A 31 -9.77 15.87 6.00
C ILE A 31 -10.31 17.10 6.76
N GLU A 32 -11.61 17.19 6.98
CA GLU A 32 -12.19 18.29 7.76
C GLU A 32 -11.65 18.34 9.20
N LEU A 33 -11.30 17.19 9.79
CA LEU A 33 -10.70 17.13 11.12
C LEU A 33 -9.26 17.70 11.17
N PHE A 34 -8.57 17.77 10.04
CA PHE A 34 -7.23 18.39 9.97
C PHE A 34 -7.26 19.91 10.15
N LYS A 35 -8.41 20.57 9.98
CA LYS A 35 -8.58 22.01 10.23
C LYS A 35 -8.63 22.31 11.72
N ASN A 36 -9.40 21.50 12.47
CA ASN A 36 -9.59 21.63 13.91
C ASN A 36 -9.61 20.23 14.53
N PRO A 37 -8.44 19.62 14.78
CA PRO A 37 -8.38 18.25 15.29
C PRO A 37 -8.94 18.18 16.72
N PRO A 38 -9.81 17.20 17.00
CA PRO A 38 -10.27 16.98 18.38
C PRO A 38 -9.11 16.64 19.31
N SER A 39 -9.22 17.04 20.57
CA SER A 39 -8.23 16.76 21.59
C SER A 39 -7.94 15.24 21.68
N ASN A 40 -6.67 14.88 21.79
CA ASN A 40 -6.19 13.49 21.90
C ASN A 40 -6.49 12.57 20.72
N GLU A 41 -6.84 13.12 19.53
CA GLU A 41 -7.11 12.31 18.33
C GLU A 41 -6.05 12.48 17.23
N THR A 42 -5.04 13.31 17.45
CA THR A 42 -4.02 13.66 16.44
C THR A 42 -3.35 12.44 15.84
N ASP A 43 -2.85 11.53 16.67
CA ASP A 43 -2.12 10.36 16.19
C ASP A 43 -3.04 9.42 15.38
N PHE A 44 -4.28 9.26 15.83
CA PHE A 44 -5.25 8.43 15.14
C PHE A 44 -5.66 9.04 13.79
N ILE A 45 -5.87 10.35 13.72
CA ILE A 45 -6.18 11.07 12.47
C ILE A 45 -5.03 10.96 11.48
N LEU A 46 -3.79 11.14 11.94
CA LEU A 46 -2.59 10.99 11.11
C LEU A 46 -2.41 9.56 10.62
N ASP A 47 -2.64 8.57 11.48
CA ASP A 47 -2.59 7.15 11.10
C ASP A 47 -3.64 6.82 10.03
N LEU A 48 -4.87 7.27 10.21
CA LEU A 48 -5.93 7.07 9.22
C LEU A 48 -5.56 7.67 7.86
N LEU A 49 -5.03 8.90 7.83
CA LEU A 49 -4.60 9.55 6.59
C LEU A 49 -3.43 8.79 5.93
N ALA A 50 -2.43 8.42 6.70
CA ALA A 50 -1.25 7.77 6.17
C ALA A 50 -1.55 6.34 5.69
N ASN A 51 -2.30 5.57 6.48
CA ASN A 51 -2.30 4.12 6.42
C ASN A 51 -3.67 3.49 6.09
N ARG A 52 -4.78 4.23 6.18
CA ARG A 52 -6.12 3.63 6.05
C ARG A 52 -6.95 4.15 4.88
N ILE A 53 -6.34 4.85 3.94
CA ILE A 53 -6.97 5.26 2.68
C ILE A 53 -6.46 4.35 1.57
N PRO A 54 -7.32 3.83 0.67
CA PRO A 54 -6.91 2.95 -0.41
C PRO A 54 -5.80 3.54 -1.26
N ALA A 55 -4.94 2.70 -1.80
CA ALA A 55 -3.96 3.08 -2.80
C ALA A 55 -4.54 2.92 -4.22
N GLY A 56 -3.80 3.40 -5.21
CA GLY A 56 -4.14 3.24 -6.61
C GLY A 56 -5.12 4.31 -7.10
N VAL A 57 -6.07 3.89 -7.91
CA VAL A 57 -7.03 4.77 -8.62
C VAL A 57 -8.38 4.89 -7.93
N ASP A 58 -8.45 4.55 -6.64
CA ASP A 58 -9.65 4.70 -5.83
C ASP A 58 -10.03 6.17 -5.66
N GLU A 59 -11.33 6.48 -5.59
CA GLU A 59 -11.82 7.85 -5.38
C GLU A 59 -11.33 8.45 -4.05
N ALA A 60 -11.19 7.64 -3.00
CA ALA A 60 -10.61 8.07 -1.73
C ALA A 60 -9.14 8.49 -1.87
N ALA A 61 -8.37 7.79 -2.72
CA ALA A 61 -7.00 8.18 -3.04
C ALA A 61 -6.93 9.51 -3.78
N TYR A 62 -7.88 9.80 -4.68
CA TYR A 62 -7.99 11.09 -5.34
C TYR A 62 -8.23 12.22 -4.34
N VAL A 63 -9.18 12.05 -3.41
CA VAL A 63 -9.48 13.02 -2.33
C VAL A 63 -8.25 13.25 -1.45
N LYS A 64 -7.55 12.17 -1.05
CA LYS A 64 -6.29 12.26 -0.29
C LYS A 64 -5.23 13.05 -1.04
N ALA A 65 -5.00 12.76 -2.32
CA ALA A 65 -4.00 13.44 -3.14
C ALA A 65 -4.25 14.94 -3.25
N GLY A 66 -5.50 15.34 -3.48
CA GLY A 66 -5.89 16.76 -3.55
C GLY A 66 -5.61 17.49 -2.24
N PHE A 67 -5.96 16.89 -1.11
CA PHE A 67 -5.67 17.47 0.21
C PHE A 67 -4.17 17.61 0.49
N LEU A 68 -3.41 16.53 0.26
CA LEU A 68 -1.96 16.55 0.47
C LEU A 68 -1.27 17.57 -0.44
N ALA A 69 -1.69 17.67 -1.70
CA ALA A 69 -1.18 18.66 -2.64
C ALA A 69 -1.42 20.09 -2.15
N ALA A 70 -2.63 20.40 -1.68
CA ALA A 70 -2.98 21.72 -1.17
C ALA A 70 -2.14 22.10 0.06
N ILE A 71 -1.91 21.17 1.00
CA ILE A 71 -1.01 21.41 2.15
C ILE A 71 0.44 21.60 1.69
N ALA A 72 0.93 20.71 0.79
CA ALA A 72 2.32 20.77 0.32
C ALA A 72 2.63 22.05 -0.47
N LYS A 73 1.66 22.59 -1.20
CA LYS A 73 1.78 23.87 -1.93
C LYS A 73 1.56 25.10 -1.06
N GLY A 74 1.13 24.94 0.20
CA GLY A 74 0.79 26.06 1.09
C GLY A 74 -0.58 26.73 0.80
N GLU A 75 -1.40 26.11 -0.04
CA GLU A 75 -2.76 26.57 -0.36
C GLU A 75 -3.72 26.34 0.81
N ASN A 76 -3.42 25.33 1.64
CA ASN A 76 -4.11 25.01 2.89
C ASN A 76 -3.10 24.83 4.02
N THR A 77 -3.58 24.98 5.26
CA THR A 77 -2.79 24.76 6.47
C THR A 77 -3.48 23.78 7.41
N SER A 78 -2.69 23.08 8.21
CA SER A 78 -3.20 22.21 9.27
C SER A 78 -2.29 22.32 10.50
N PRO A 79 -2.83 22.37 11.71
CA PRO A 79 -2.02 22.38 12.92
C PRO A 79 -1.27 21.05 13.18
N ILE A 80 -1.64 19.98 12.50
CA ILE A 80 -1.11 18.62 12.74
C ILE A 80 -0.43 18.00 11.52
N LEU A 81 -0.38 18.67 10.36
CA LEU A 81 0.24 18.16 9.14
C LEU A 81 1.07 19.26 8.47
N THR A 82 2.38 19.08 8.42
CA THR A 82 3.28 20.01 7.75
C THR A 82 3.32 19.79 6.23
N ALA A 83 3.76 20.79 5.48
CA ALA A 83 3.94 20.70 4.03
C ALA A 83 4.95 19.61 3.63
N GLU A 84 6.04 19.48 4.39
CA GLU A 84 7.04 18.44 4.19
C GLU A 84 6.42 17.05 4.36
N ARG A 85 5.66 16.82 5.46
CA ARG A 85 5.01 15.54 5.70
C ARG A 85 3.95 15.22 4.65
N ALA A 86 3.18 16.21 4.20
CA ALA A 86 2.24 16.05 3.11
C ALA A 86 2.95 15.63 1.80
N THR A 87 4.09 16.23 1.49
CA THR A 87 4.91 15.88 0.33
C THR A 87 5.46 14.45 0.43
N GLU A 88 5.93 14.03 1.60
CA GLU A 88 6.36 12.64 1.82
C GLU A 88 5.22 11.65 1.57
N LEU A 89 4.02 11.93 2.11
CA LEU A 89 2.86 11.08 1.90
C LEU A 89 2.43 11.02 0.43
N LEU A 90 2.51 12.12 -0.31
CA LEU A 90 2.32 12.13 -1.77
C LEU A 90 3.31 11.18 -2.45
N GLY A 91 4.58 11.20 -2.03
CA GLY A 91 5.63 10.33 -2.58
C GLY A 91 5.39 8.83 -2.34
N THR A 92 4.54 8.48 -1.37
CA THR A 92 4.18 7.07 -1.08
C THR A 92 2.94 6.58 -1.82
N MET A 93 2.21 7.47 -2.50
CA MET A 93 0.97 7.10 -3.20
C MET A 93 1.26 6.32 -4.48
N LEU A 94 0.32 5.45 -4.82
CA LEU A 94 0.31 4.67 -6.06
C LEU A 94 -0.90 5.09 -6.91
N GLY A 95 -0.86 4.86 -8.22
CA GLY A 95 -2.02 5.06 -9.11
C GLY A 95 -2.06 6.40 -9.85
N GLY A 96 -1.12 7.30 -9.62
CA GLY A 96 -0.90 8.46 -10.50
C GLY A 96 -1.45 9.80 -10.02
N TYR A 97 -2.39 9.85 -9.06
CA TYR A 97 -2.95 11.12 -8.55
C TYR A 97 -1.93 12.05 -7.88
N ASN A 98 -0.79 11.51 -7.48
CA ASN A 98 0.32 12.23 -6.88
C ASN A 98 1.35 12.77 -7.88
N ILE A 99 1.33 12.31 -9.14
CA ILE A 99 2.40 12.62 -10.11
C ILE A 99 2.43 14.10 -10.44
N ALA A 100 1.32 14.66 -10.94
CA ALA A 100 1.26 16.08 -11.27
C ALA A 100 1.56 17.00 -10.06
N PRO A 101 0.98 16.78 -8.87
CA PRO A 101 1.37 17.54 -7.68
C PRO A 101 2.87 17.46 -7.36
N LEU A 102 3.49 16.30 -7.45
CA LEU A 102 4.93 16.15 -7.17
C LEU A 102 5.79 16.88 -8.23
N ILE A 103 5.38 16.87 -9.50
CA ILE A 103 6.06 17.62 -10.57
C ILE A 103 5.97 19.13 -10.31
N ASP A 104 4.82 19.64 -9.90
CA ASP A 104 4.64 21.05 -9.55
C ASP A 104 5.56 21.45 -8.39
N LEU A 105 5.66 20.58 -7.36
CA LEU A 105 6.49 20.82 -6.18
C LEU A 105 8.00 20.83 -6.46
N LEU A 106 8.47 20.41 -7.63
CA LEU A 106 9.88 20.56 -8.02
C LEU A 106 10.30 22.03 -8.15
N ASP A 107 9.36 22.95 -8.36
CA ASP A 107 9.60 24.40 -8.43
C ASP A 107 9.20 25.15 -7.14
N ASN A 108 8.95 24.43 -6.04
CA ASN A 108 8.59 25.05 -4.78
C ASN A 108 9.72 25.96 -4.25
N GLU A 109 9.36 27.04 -3.55
CA GLU A 109 10.34 27.94 -2.93
C GLU A 109 11.14 27.23 -1.83
N ASN A 110 10.51 26.29 -1.09
CA ASN A 110 11.15 25.49 -0.07
C ASN A 110 11.90 24.30 -0.70
N LYS A 111 13.25 24.36 -0.65
CA LYS A 111 14.10 23.31 -1.23
C LYS A 111 13.96 21.94 -0.57
N THR A 112 13.52 21.87 0.67
CA THR A 112 13.19 20.60 1.33
C THR A 112 12.00 19.94 0.65
N ILE A 113 10.95 20.69 0.33
CA ILE A 113 9.78 20.20 -0.41
C ILE A 113 10.19 19.72 -1.80
N CYS A 114 11.04 20.50 -2.52
CA CYS A 114 11.57 20.09 -3.82
C CYS A 114 12.31 18.74 -3.74
N ALA A 115 13.16 18.56 -2.73
CA ALA A 115 13.92 17.33 -2.53
C ALA A 115 13.02 16.14 -2.22
N LEU A 116 12.00 16.32 -1.38
CA LEU A 116 11.01 15.27 -1.08
C LEU A 116 10.18 14.90 -2.30
N ALA A 117 9.78 15.88 -3.10
CA ALA A 117 9.04 15.65 -4.35
C ALA A 117 9.93 14.88 -5.36
N ALA A 118 11.17 15.28 -5.52
CA ALA A 118 12.13 14.59 -6.39
C ALA A 118 12.36 13.15 -5.93
N LYS A 119 12.49 12.91 -4.61
CA LYS A 119 12.60 11.58 -4.04
C LYS A 119 11.37 10.72 -4.38
N GLY A 120 10.16 11.27 -4.21
CA GLY A 120 8.91 10.59 -4.55
C GLY A 120 8.85 10.19 -6.02
N LEU A 121 9.13 11.13 -6.93
CA LEU A 121 9.15 10.89 -8.38
C LEU A 121 10.22 9.88 -8.80
N SER A 122 11.40 9.89 -8.19
CA SER A 122 12.49 8.96 -8.50
C SER A 122 12.10 7.49 -8.26
N HIS A 123 11.12 7.23 -7.39
CA HIS A 123 10.61 5.90 -7.10
C HIS A 123 9.30 5.55 -7.82
N THR A 124 8.78 6.47 -8.62
CA THR A 124 7.54 6.28 -9.39
C THR A 124 7.87 5.75 -10.78
N LEU A 125 7.32 4.57 -11.13
CA LEU A 125 7.68 3.85 -12.36
C LEU A 125 6.75 4.17 -13.53
N LEU A 126 5.48 4.39 -13.27
CA LEU A 126 4.44 4.55 -14.30
C LEU A 126 4.02 6.02 -14.36
N ILE A 127 4.80 6.82 -15.07
CA ILE A 127 4.58 8.26 -15.21
C ILE A 127 4.12 8.67 -16.62
N PHE A 128 4.24 7.77 -17.61
CA PHE A 128 3.80 7.98 -19.00
C PHE A 128 4.16 9.38 -19.55
N ASP A 129 3.18 10.13 -20.06
CA ASP A 129 3.39 11.45 -20.65
C ASP A 129 3.97 12.49 -19.68
N ALA A 130 3.77 12.33 -18.36
CA ALA A 130 4.34 13.19 -17.33
C ALA A 130 5.90 13.15 -17.30
N PHE A 131 6.52 12.16 -17.94
CA PHE A 131 7.96 12.15 -18.21
C PHE A 131 8.42 13.42 -18.92
N HIS A 132 7.66 13.89 -19.91
CA HIS A 132 8.00 15.08 -20.70
C HIS A 132 7.95 16.36 -19.86
N ASP A 133 7.07 16.44 -18.85
CA ASP A 133 6.99 17.59 -17.96
C ASP A 133 8.24 17.68 -17.07
N VAL A 134 8.67 16.54 -16.50
CA VAL A 134 9.92 16.50 -15.73
C VAL A 134 11.12 16.79 -16.62
N GLN A 135 11.17 16.24 -17.85
CA GLN A 135 12.23 16.50 -18.80
C GLN A 135 12.31 18.00 -19.17
N ALA A 136 11.16 18.66 -19.38
CA ALA A 136 11.10 20.08 -19.69
C ALA A 136 11.67 20.92 -18.55
N LYS A 137 11.30 20.64 -17.29
CA LYS A 137 11.85 21.32 -16.11
C LYS A 137 13.37 21.08 -15.98
N ALA A 138 13.83 19.85 -16.23
CA ALA A 138 15.28 19.54 -16.19
C ALA A 138 16.07 20.32 -17.26
N LYS A 139 15.54 20.41 -18.49
CA LYS A 139 16.12 21.23 -19.58
C LYS A 139 16.11 22.73 -19.27
N ALA A 140 15.11 23.20 -18.54
CA ALA A 140 15.02 24.58 -18.05
C ALA A 140 15.98 24.90 -16.87
N GLY A 141 16.73 23.90 -16.41
CA GLY A 141 17.75 24.08 -15.37
C GLY A 141 17.28 23.75 -13.95
N ASN A 142 16.08 23.16 -13.76
CA ASN A 142 15.66 22.72 -12.44
C ASN A 142 16.48 21.52 -11.99
N LEU A 143 17.30 21.71 -10.92
CA LEU A 143 18.24 20.70 -10.43
C LEU A 143 17.53 19.46 -9.86
N PHE A 144 16.36 19.62 -9.24
CA PHE A 144 15.60 18.51 -8.69
C PHE A 144 15.00 17.65 -9.80
N ALA A 145 14.51 18.28 -10.88
CA ALA A 145 14.07 17.55 -12.07
C ALA A 145 15.23 16.80 -12.74
N GLN A 146 16.43 17.38 -12.78
CA GLN A 146 17.63 16.70 -13.26
C GLN A 146 17.98 15.48 -12.41
N GLN A 147 17.86 15.58 -11.09
CA GLN A 147 18.04 14.43 -10.17
C GLN A 147 17.04 13.32 -10.45
N VAL A 148 15.76 13.65 -10.66
CA VAL A 148 14.73 12.66 -11.04
C VAL A 148 15.09 11.98 -12.35
N MET A 149 15.42 12.74 -13.39
CA MET A 149 15.83 12.20 -14.69
C MET A 149 17.05 11.27 -14.59
N GLN A 150 18.03 11.64 -13.75
CA GLN A 150 19.21 10.82 -13.50
C GLN A 150 18.85 9.52 -12.75
N ALA A 151 17.98 9.60 -11.73
CA ALA A 151 17.53 8.44 -10.99
C ALA A 151 16.77 7.43 -11.89
N TRP A 152 15.95 7.93 -12.81
CA TRP A 152 15.28 7.07 -13.79
C TRP A 152 16.26 6.45 -14.79
N ALA A 153 17.24 7.23 -15.28
CA ALA A 153 18.28 6.72 -16.18
C ALA A 153 19.14 5.63 -15.54
N ASN A 154 19.42 5.76 -14.24
CA ASN A 154 20.15 4.77 -13.45
C ASN A 154 19.29 3.58 -13.03
N ALA A 155 18.00 3.65 -13.21
CA ALA A 155 17.03 2.69 -12.65
C ALA A 155 17.19 2.54 -11.11
N ASP A 156 17.37 3.66 -10.38
CA ASP A 156 17.64 3.65 -8.93
C ASP A 156 16.54 2.93 -8.14
N TRP A 157 15.30 3.03 -8.58
CA TRP A 157 14.15 2.30 -8.04
C TRP A 157 14.34 0.77 -8.04
N PHE A 158 15.20 0.26 -8.91
CA PHE A 158 15.52 -1.17 -9.04
C PHE A 158 16.90 -1.47 -8.44
N THR A 159 17.91 -0.71 -8.79
CA THR A 159 19.31 -0.94 -8.38
C THR A 159 19.56 -0.63 -6.91
N ALA A 160 18.80 0.30 -6.31
CA ALA A 160 18.89 0.63 -4.89
C ALA A 160 18.30 -0.44 -3.96
N LYS A 161 17.67 -1.49 -4.50
CA LYS A 161 17.22 -2.64 -3.70
C LYS A 161 18.43 -3.41 -3.18
N ASN A 162 18.26 -3.99 -1.99
CA ASN A 162 19.26 -4.88 -1.44
C ASN A 162 19.59 -6.00 -2.43
N THR A 163 20.86 -6.36 -2.53
CA THR A 163 21.31 -7.52 -3.32
C THR A 163 20.61 -8.77 -2.81
N THR A 164 20.25 -9.65 -3.74
CA THR A 164 19.68 -10.95 -3.38
C THR A 164 20.71 -11.73 -2.54
N PRO A 165 20.36 -12.22 -1.35
CA PRO A 165 21.27 -12.96 -0.52
C PRO A 165 21.65 -14.30 -1.20
N GLU A 166 22.89 -14.75 -1.04
CA GLU A 166 23.35 -16.05 -1.55
C GLU A 166 22.58 -17.21 -0.91
N LYS A 167 22.14 -17.05 0.32
CA LYS A 167 21.38 -18.05 1.08
C LYS A 167 20.17 -17.40 1.71
N LEU A 168 19.02 -18.04 1.56
CA LEU A 168 17.77 -17.64 2.20
C LEU A 168 17.28 -18.77 3.11
N THR A 169 17.14 -18.48 4.39
CA THR A 169 16.47 -19.38 5.33
C THR A 169 14.98 -19.08 5.33
N VAL A 170 14.17 -20.09 5.13
CA VAL A 170 12.70 -19.96 5.12
C VAL A 170 12.06 -20.98 6.07
N THR A 171 10.90 -20.65 6.57
CA THR A 171 10.01 -21.61 7.22
C THR A 171 9.07 -22.19 6.16
N VAL A 172 8.98 -23.51 6.10
CA VAL A 172 8.17 -24.20 5.08
C VAL A 172 6.75 -24.45 5.60
N PHE A 173 5.77 -23.95 4.87
CA PHE A 173 4.38 -24.40 4.96
C PHE A 173 4.13 -25.40 3.83
N LYS A 174 4.13 -26.70 4.19
CA LYS A 174 4.00 -27.77 3.20
C LYS A 174 2.55 -28.20 3.04
N VAL A 175 2.09 -28.25 1.79
CA VAL A 175 0.80 -28.78 1.39
C VAL A 175 1.04 -29.98 0.47
N THR A 176 0.65 -31.15 0.89
CA THR A 176 0.85 -32.40 0.11
C THR A 176 -0.06 -32.43 -1.12
N GLY A 177 0.44 -32.97 -2.20
CA GLY A 177 -0.28 -33.11 -3.46
C GLY A 177 -0.35 -31.83 -4.29
N GLU A 178 -1.31 -31.79 -5.19
CA GLU A 178 -1.57 -30.65 -6.05
C GLU A 178 -2.30 -29.53 -5.28
N THR A 179 -1.87 -28.31 -5.47
CA THR A 179 -2.61 -27.09 -5.07
C THR A 179 -2.99 -26.31 -6.31
N ASN A 180 -4.26 -26.25 -6.60
CA ASN A 180 -4.78 -25.45 -7.71
C ASN A 180 -5.36 -24.10 -7.22
N THR A 181 -5.78 -23.26 -8.16
CA THR A 181 -6.32 -21.95 -7.82
C THR A 181 -7.66 -21.98 -7.11
N ASP A 182 -8.43 -23.08 -7.20
CA ASP A 182 -9.67 -23.24 -6.42
C ASP A 182 -9.38 -23.55 -4.95
N ASP A 183 -8.24 -24.21 -4.65
CA ASP A 183 -7.81 -24.42 -3.27
C ASP A 183 -7.44 -23.08 -2.58
N LEU A 184 -6.88 -22.16 -3.34
CA LEU A 184 -6.37 -20.87 -2.83
C LEU A 184 -7.42 -19.75 -2.91
N SER A 185 -8.38 -19.87 -3.81
CA SER A 185 -9.47 -18.91 -4.04
C SER A 185 -10.71 -19.62 -4.60
N PRO A 186 -11.46 -20.31 -3.73
CA PRO A 186 -12.60 -21.14 -4.13
C PRO A 186 -13.66 -20.36 -4.90
N ALA A 187 -14.22 -20.96 -5.95
CA ALA A 187 -15.28 -20.36 -6.75
C ALA A 187 -16.56 -20.05 -5.94
N PRO A 188 -17.01 -20.91 -5.00
CA PRO A 188 -18.17 -20.59 -4.15
C PRO A 188 -17.99 -19.35 -3.27
N ASP A 189 -16.73 -19.00 -2.93
CA ASP A 189 -16.40 -17.82 -2.11
C ASP A 189 -16.05 -16.59 -2.97
N ALA A 190 -16.30 -16.62 -4.28
CA ALA A 190 -15.95 -15.55 -5.22
C ALA A 190 -16.52 -14.17 -4.87
N TRP A 191 -17.66 -14.12 -4.19
CA TRP A 191 -18.32 -12.91 -3.72
C TRP A 191 -17.46 -12.08 -2.76
N SER A 192 -16.57 -12.73 -2.02
CA SER A 192 -15.66 -12.06 -1.05
C SER A 192 -14.35 -11.55 -1.66
N ARG A 193 -14.04 -11.83 -2.94
CA ARG A 193 -12.79 -11.45 -3.61
C ARG A 193 -12.44 -9.96 -3.54
N PRO A 194 -13.39 -9.02 -3.58
CA PRO A 194 -13.07 -7.60 -3.41
C PRO A 194 -12.52 -7.26 -2.01
N ASP A 195 -12.83 -8.08 -1.01
CA ASP A 195 -12.34 -7.95 0.36
C ASP A 195 -11.25 -9.01 0.60
N ILE A 196 -10.00 -8.68 0.27
CA ILE A 196 -8.87 -9.62 0.32
C ILE A 196 -8.75 -10.31 1.69
N PRO A 197 -8.80 -9.59 2.85
CA PRO A 197 -8.71 -10.22 4.16
C PRO A 197 -9.79 -11.28 4.40
N LEU A 198 -11.01 -10.97 4.01
CA LEU A 198 -12.15 -11.90 4.15
C LEU A 198 -12.00 -13.08 3.21
N HIS A 199 -11.65 -12.83 1.94
CA HIS A 199 -11.50 -13.89 0.94
C HIS A 199 -10.35 -14.85 1.27
N ALA A 200 -9.26 -14.35 1.83
CA ALA A 200 -8.12 -15.18 2.21
C ALA A 200 -8.51 -16.30 3.21
N LYS A 201 -9.52 -16.07 4.05
CA LYS A 201 -10.02 -17.10 4.98
C LYS A 201 -10.63 -18.33 4.29
N ALA A 202 -10.93 -18.23 3.00
CA ALA A 202 -11.39 -19.37 2.20
C ALA A 202 -10.21 -20.23 1.67
N MET A 203 -8.96 -19.79 1.80
CA MET A 203 -7.79 -20.52 1.36
C MET A 203 -7.65 -21.85 2.10
N LEU A 204 -7.52 -22.95 1.34
CA LEU A 204 -7.39 -24.30 1.89
C LEU A 204 -8.53 -24.69 2.86
N LYS A 205 -9.75 -24.21 2.58
CA LYS A 205 -10.97 -24.49 3.35
C LYS A 205 -11.35 -25.98 3.31
N ILE A 206 -11.01 -26.67 2.22
CA ILE A 206 -11.19 -28.13 2.10
C ILE A 206 -10.05 -28.80 2.85
N PRO A 207 -10.35 -29.65 3.87
CA PRO A 207 -9.31 -30.33 4.63
C PRO A 207 -8.38 -31.17 3.75
N ARG A 208 -7.08 -31.16 4.09
CA ARG A 208 -6.04 -31.98 3.46
C ARG A 208 -5.15 -32.62 4.50
N ASP A 209 -4.44 -33.65 4.13
CA ASP A 209 -3.47 -34.30 5.02
C ASP A 209 -2.48 -33.28 5.59
N GLY A 210 -2.43 -33.20 6.93
CA GLY A 210 -1.58 -32.26 7.65
C GLY A 210 -2.07 -30.81 7.70
N ILE A 211 -3.18 -30.47 7.02
CA ILE A 211 -3.77 -29.11 7.03
C ILE A 211 -5.17 -29.18 7.60
N THR A 212 -5.30 -28.81 8.88
CA THR A 212 -6.60 -28.73 9.57
C THR A 212 -7.10 -27.28 9.66
N ASN A 213 -6.20 -26.32 9.81
CA ASN A 213 -6.46 -24.88 9.81
C ASN A 213 -5.24 -24.16 9.26
N ALA A 214 -5.28 -23.81 7.98
CA ALA A 214 -4.15 -23.18 7.27
C ALA A 214 -3.76 -21.85 7.92
N GLU A 215 -4.73 -21.00 8.27
CA GLU A 215 -4.49 -19.70 8.89
C GLU A 215 -3.72 -19.84 10.22
N ALA A 216 -4.18 -20.68 11.11
CA ALA A 216 -3.54 -20.90 12.41
C ALA A 216 -2.13 -21.50 12.27
N GLN A 217 -1.97 -22.49 11.38
CA GLN A 217 -0.67 -23.10 11.11
C GLN A 217 0.34 -22.11 10.52
N ILE A 218 -0.09 -21.25 9.60
CA ILE A 218 0.76 -20.20 9.03
C ILE A 218 1.12 -19.16 10.11
N ALA A 219 0.17 -18.76 10.95
CA ALA A 219 0.42 -17.83 12.04
C ALA A 219 1.47 -18.37 13.02
N GLU A 220 1.38 -19.66 13.37
CA GLU A 220 2.38 -20.34 14.22
C GLU A 220 3.76 -20.36 13.55
N LEU A 221 3.82 -20.68 12.24
CA LEU A 221 5.07 -20.70 11.49
C LEU A 221 5.73 -19.31 11.42
N LYS A 222 4.94 -18.23 11.34
CA LYS A 222 5.45 -16.85 11.37
C LYS A 222 6.19 -16.50 12.66
N LEU A 223 5.81 -17.10 13.79
CA LEU A 223 6.50 -16.87 15.07
C LEU A 223 7.97 -17.29 15.07
N LYS A 224 8.39 -18.11 14.10
CA LYS A 224 9.79 -18.50 13.91
C LYS A 224 10.67 -17.36 13.35
N GLY A 225 10.08 -16.27 12.90
CA GLY A 225 10.79 -15.07 12.44
C GLY A 225 11.44 -15.16 11.05
N PHE A 226 11.19 -16.22 10.28
CA PHE A 226 11.68 -16.39 8.91
C PHE A 226 10.55 -16.20 7.90
N PRO A 227 10.88 -15.78 6.65
CA PRO A 227 9.91 -15.78 5.56
C PRO A 227 9.30 -17.17 5.36
N ILE A 228 8.01 -17.22 5.02
CA ILE A 228 7.32 -18.49 4.79
C ILE A 228 7.36 -18.83 3.31
N ALA A 229 7.77 -20.05 3.00
CA ALA A 229 7.68 -20.66 1.68
C ALA A 229 6.49 -21.62 1.63
N TYR A 230 5.56 -21.37 0.69
CA TYR A 230 4.53 -22.35 0.35
C TYR A 230 5.15 -23.45 -0.52
N VAL A 231 5.10 -24.68 -0.08
CA VAL A 231 5.71 -25.82 -0.78
C VAL A 231 4.67 -26.93 -0.98
N GLY A 232 4.49 -27.36 -2.20
CA GLY A 232 3.65 -28.50 -2.59
C GLY A 232 4.33 -29.33 -3.66
N ASP A 233 3.73 -30.47 -4.00
CA ASP A 233 4.25 -31.32 -5.08
C ASP A 233 4.01 -30.65 -6.45
N VAL A 234 2.83 -30.04 -6.62
CA VAL A 234 2.47 -29.17 -7.74
C VAL A 234 1.70 -27.98 -7.21
N VAL A 235 2.08 -26.75 -7.52
CA VAL A 235 1.47 -25.53 -7.00
C VAL A 235 1.09 -24.57 -8.12
N GLY A 236 -0.15 -24.05 -8.06
CA GLY A 236 -0.60 -22.98 -8.95
C GLY A 236 -1.22 -23.44 -10.26
N THR A 237 -1.67 -24.69 -10.35
CA THR A 237 -2.46 -25.18 -11.49
C THR A 237 -3.85 -24.56 -11.54
N GLY A 238 -4.56 -24.73 -12.65
CA GLY A 238 -5.90 -24.21 -12.86
C GLY A 238 -5.93 -22.85 -13.55
N SER A 239 -7.03 -22.13 -13.41
CA SER A 239 -7.20 -20.82 -14.05
C SER A 239 -6.36 -19.74 -13.35
N SER A 240 -5.80 -18.79 -14.13
CA SER A 240 -5.05 -17.66 -13.57
C SER A 240 -5.97 -16.76 -12.72
N ARG A 241 -5.78 -16.78 -11.42
CA ARG A 241 -6.57 -15.99 -10.45
C ARG A 241 -5.66 -15.14 -9.56
N LYS A 242 -5.74 -13.84 -9.72
CA LYS A 242 -5.04 -12.89 -8.82
C LYS A 242 -5.45 -13.06 -7.37
N SER A 243 -6.73 -13.39 -7.11
CA SER A 243 -7.23 -13.66 -5.77
C SER A 243 -6.55 -14.84 -5.07
N ALA A 244 -6.10 -15.86 -5.80
CA ALA A 244 -5.32 -16.96 -5.24
C ALA A 244 -3.96 -16.45 -4.69
N THR A 245 -3.25 -15.65 -5.48
CA THR A 245 -2.00 -15.00 -5.02
C THR A 245 -2.25 -14.08 -3.85
N ASN A 246 -3.32 -13.28 -3.89
CA ASN A 246 -3.68 -12.38 -2.80
C ASN A 246 -3.93 -13.14 -1.50
N SER A 247 -4.61 -14.29 -1.53
CA SER A 247 -4.84 -15.12 -0.34
C SER A 247 -3.54 -15.62 0.28
N VAL A 248 -2.63 -16.14 -0.53
CA VAL A 248 -1.31 -16.59 -0.07
C VAL A 248 -0.51 -15.43 0.53
N LEU A 249 -0.42 -14.30 -0.18
CA LEU A 249 0.33 -13.14 0.28
C LEU A 249 -0.30 -12.51 1.52
N TRP A 250 -1.62 -12.57 1.67
CA TRP A 250 -2.29 -12.06 2.86
C TRP A 250 -1.80 -12.75 4.14
N PHE A 251 -1.68 -14.08 4.13
CA PHE A 251 -1.23 -14.82 5.30
C PHE A 251 0.30 -14.90 5.41
N MET A 252 1.02 -15.04 4.31
CA MET A 252 2.47 -15.33 4.31
C MET A 252 3.35 -14.12 4.05
N GLY A 253 2.83 -13.08 3.39
CA GLY A 253 3.58 -11.87 3.08
C GLY A 253 3.80 -10.95 4.27
N ASN A 254 4.59 -9.91 4.04
CA ASN A 254 4.79 -8.79 4.97
C ASN A 254 4.07 -7.55 4.45
N ASP A 255 3.68 -6.67 5.35
CA ASP A 255 3.09 -5.39 4.98
C ASP A 255 4.11 -4.50 4.27
N ILE A 256 3.62 -3.74 3.29
CA ILE A 256 4.41 -2.74 2.60
C ILE A 256 4.37 -1.45 3.45
N PRO A 257 5.50 -0.77 3.68
CA PRO A 257 5.51 0.51 4.40
C PRO A 257 4.50 1.50 3.81
N HIS A 258 3.79 2.22 4.67
CA HIS A 258 2.73 3.18 4.34
C HIS A 258 1.51 2.62 3.61
N ILE A 259 1.42 1.31 3.46
CA ILE A 259 0.27 0.61 2.88
C ILE A 259 -0.01 -0.62 3.77
N PRO A 260 -0.44 -0.44 5.01
CA PRO A 260 -0.67 -1.55 5.93
C PRO A 260 -1.77 -2.46 5.40
N ASN A 261 -1.63 -3.74 5.70
CA ASN A 261 -2.50 -4.81 5.21
C ASN A 261 -2.52 -4.99 3.69
N LYS A 262 -1.46 -4.55 3.01
CA LYS A 262 -1.18 -4.90 1.61
C LYS A 262 0.08 -5.74 1.53
N ARG A 263 -0.06 -6.87 0.88
CA ARG A 263 0.98 -7.90 0.79
C ARG A 263 1.14 -8.37 -0.63
#